data_4016af0b97d06bf43311a5be7d946297
#
_entry.id   4016af0b97d06bf43311a5be7d946297
#
_cell.length_a   1.000
_cell.length_b   1.000
_cell.length_c   1.000
_cell.angle_alpha   90.00
_cell.angle_beta   90.00
_cell.angle_gamma   90.00
#
_symmetry.space_group_name_H-M   'P 1'
#
loop_
_entity.id
_entity.type
_entity.pdbx_description
1 polymer ?
#
loop_
_entity_poly.entity_id
_entity_poly.type
_entity_poly.pdbx_seq_one_letter_code
_entity_poly.pdbx_strand_id
1 'polypeptide(L)'
;MISTGTIVIVNGVPDDLPDDELRTKDLFLGCVGRKFKVISTTNVSGTHLLELEVGEVFGEPAFMHSIWIEERHVSAINRPEREG
;
A
#
# COMPACT_ATOMS: atom_id res chain seq x y z
N MET A 1 8.98 -12.04 -2.83
CA MET A 1 8.85 -10.60 -3.11
C MET A 1 7.51 -10.34 -3.75
N ILE A 2 6.79 -9.32 -3.28
CA ILE A 2 5.46 -9.01 -3.78
C ILE A 2 5.58 -8.27 -5.10
N SER A 3 4.78 -8.66 -6.08
CA SER A 3 4.86 -8.10 -7.43
C SER A 3 3.58 -7.36 -7.81
N THR A 4 3.67 -6.61 -8.90
CA THR A 4 2.54 -5.88 -9.46
C THR A 4 1.38 -6.83 -9.71
N GLY A 5 0.17 -6.39 -9.36
CA GLY A 5 -1.04 -7.18 -9.52
C GLY A 5 -1.47 -7.93 -8.28
N THR A 6 -0.58 -8.04 -7.29
CA THR A 6 -0.89 -8.75 -6.05
C THR A 6 -1.84 -7.90 -5.20
N ILE A 7 -2.81 -8.56 -4.56
CA ILE A 7 -3.66 -7.89 -3.58
C ILE A 7 -2.99 -8.02 -2.22
N VAL A 8 -2.87 -6.91 -1.52
CA VAL A 8 -2.24 -6.89 -0.21
C VAL A 8 -3.15 -6.24 0.80
N ILE A 9 -2.98 -6.62 2.07
CA ILE A 9 -3.62 -5.93 3.18
C ILE A 9 -2.53 -5.16 3.93
N VAL A 10 -2.83 -3.92 4.28
CA VAL A 10 -1.86 -3.08 4.99
C VAL A 10 -1.93 -3.41 6.47
N ASN A 11 -0.80 -3.80 7.05
CA ASN A 11 -0.71 -4.22 8.46
C ASN A 11 -0.12 -3.17 9.36
N GLY A 12 0.55 -2.17 8.82
CA GLY A 12 1.21 -1.17 9.63
C GLY A 12 1.69 -0.02 8.77
N VAL A 13 2.29 0.96 9.40
CA VAL A 13 2.78 2.15 8.71
C VAL A 13 4.17 2.48 9.26
N PRO A 14 4.97 3.24 8.50
CA PRO A 14 6.25 3.72 9.02
C PRO A 14 6.05 4.58 10.25
N ASP A 15 6.99 4.52 11.18
CA ASP A 15 6.89 5.24 12.44
C ASP A 15 7.12 6.73 12.29
N ASP A 16 7.85 7.14 11.26
CA ASP A 16 8.33 8.51 11.10
C ASP A 16 7.59 9.27 10.01
N LEU A 17 6.32 8.96 9.79
CA LEU A 17 5.54 9.67 8.79
C LEU A 17 5.34 11.12 9.19
N PRO A 18 5.46 12.05 8.22
CA PRO A 18 5.22 13.45 8.53
C PRO A 18 3.73 13.71 8.78
N ASP A 19 3.48 14.59 9.73
CA ASP A 19 2.12 15.06 10.00
C ASP A 19 1.99 16.42 9.32
N ASP A 20 1.85 16.39 8.01
CA ASP A 20 1.95 17.58 7.17
C ASP A 20 0.61 17.96 6.56
N GLU A 21 0.62 19.01 5.76
CA GLU A 21 -0.59 19.52 5.12
C GLU A 21 -1.18 18.56 4.12
N LEU A 22 -0.37 17.64 3.62
CA LEU A 22 -0.86 16.62 2.67
C LEU A 22 -1.57 15.48 3.38
N ARG A 23 -1.59 15.50 4.70
CA ARG A 23 -2.24 14.47 5.52
C ARG A 23 -1.66 13.09 5.25
N THR A 24 -0.35 13.04 5.02
CA THR A 24 0.32 11.79 4.70
C THR A 24 0.11 10.75 5.80
N LYS A 25 0.25 11.17 7.06
CA LYS A 25 0.08 10.25 8.18
C LYS A 25 -1.34 9.72 8.24
N ASP A 26 -2.33 10.59 8.05
CA ASP A 26 -3.73 10.17 8.07
C ASP A 26 -4.01 9.19 6.94
N LEU A 27 -3.44 9.43 5.78
CA LEU A 27 -3.65 8.56 4.62
C LEU A 27 -3.09 7.17 4.90
N PHE A 28 -1.86 7.08 5.41
CA PHE A 28 -1.28 5.79 5.75
C PHE A 28 -2.07 5.08 6.83
N LEU A 29 -2.45 5.80 7.89
CA LEU A 29 -3.22 5.19 8.97
C LEU A 29 -4.57 4.69 8.48
N GLY A 30 -5.20 5.42 7.56
CA GLY A 30 -6.48 5.01 7.00
C GLY A 30 -6.39 3.77 6.14
N CYS A 31 -5.19 3.40 5.70
CA CYS A 31 -5.01 2.19 4.90
C CYS A 31 -4.94 0.93 5.74
N VAL A 32 -4.63 1.04 7.03
CA VAL A 32 -4.41 -0.14 7.87
C VAL A 32 -5.68 -0.99 7.93
N GLY A 33 -5.53 -2.28 7.68
CA GLY A 33 -6.65 -3.22 7.68
C GLY A 33 -7.41 -3.26 6.36
N ARG A 34 -7.02 -2.47 5.38
CA ARG A 34 -7.70 -2.42 4.08
C ARG A 34 -6.85 -3.12 3.02
N LYS A 35 -7.52 -3.50 1.94
CA LYS A 35 -6.89 -4.25 0.86
C LYS A 35 -6.69 -3.34 -0.34
N PHE A 36 -5.53 -3.48 -0.98
CA PHE A 36 -5.23 -2.70 -2.17
C PHE A 36 -4.48 -3.56 -3.16
N LYS A 37 -4.57 -3.21 -4.43
CA LYS A 37 -3.83 -3.88 -5.48
C LYS A 37 -2.51 -3.14 -5.70
N VAL A 38 -1.43 -3.90 -5.80
CA VAL A 38 -0.12 -3.33 -6.12
C VAL A 38 -0.10 -2.95 -7.59
N ILE A 39 0.11 -1.68 -7.87
CA ILE A 39 0.10 -1.19 -9.25
C ILE A 39 1.51 -1.00 -9.81
N SER A 40 2.52 -0.94 -8.95
CA SER A 40 3.89 -0.77 -9.38
C SER A 40 4.82 -1.16 -8.25
N THR A 41 6.07 -1.46 -8.57
CA THR A 41 7.08 -1.76 -7.56
C THR A 41 8.38 -1.09 -7.95
N THR A 42 9.22 -0.82 -6.94
CA THR A 42 10.56 -0.30 -7.17
C THR A 42 11.45 -0.70 -6.00
N ASN A 43 12.75 -0.56 -6.19
CA ASN A 43 13.72 -0.78 -5.12
C ASN A 43 14.48 0.51 -4.90
N VAL A 44 14.57 0.93 -3.65
CA VAL A 44 15.33 2.12 -3.26
C VAL A 44 16.28 1.71 -2.16
N SER A 45 17.57 1.77 -2.46
CA SER A 45 18.62 1.43 -1.49
C SER A 45 18.40 0.06 -0.85
N GLY A 46 17.99 -0.90 -1.66
CA GLY A 46 17.78 -2.26 -1.18
C GLY A 46 16.41 -2.52 -0.56
N THR A 47 15.58 -1.50 -0.43
CA THR A 47 14.24 -1.66 0.11
C THR A 47 13.24 -1.80 -1.04
N HIS A 48 12.43 -2.84 -0.97
CA HIS A 48 11.39 -3.09 -1.98
C HIS A 48 10.15 -2.31 -1.60
N LEU A 49 9.74 -1.39 -2.48
CA LEU A 49 8.58 -0.54 -2.26
C LEU A 49 7.47 -0.90 -3.22
N LEU A 50 6.25 -0.82 -2.71
CA LEU A 50 5.04 -1.13 -3.47
C LEU A 50 4.19 0.12 -3.58
N GLU A 51 3.70 0.40 -4.78
CA GLU A 51 2.79 1.53 -4.97
C GLU A 51 1.35 1.02 -4.92
N LEU A 52 0.55 1.67 -4.09
CA LEU A 52 -0.87 1.35 -3.91
C LEU A 52 -1.69 2.59 -4.21
N GLU A 53 -2.79 2.42 -4.94
CA GLU A 53 -3.75 3.50 -5.15
C GLU A 53 -4.74 3.48 -4.01
N VAL A 54 -4.80 4.55 -3.24
CA VAL A 54 -5.48 4.56 -1.95
C VAL A 54 -6.50 5.70 -1.80
N GLY A 55 -6.92 6.31 -2.91
CA GLY A 55 -7.85 7.44 -2.84
C GLY A 55 -9.13 7.13 -2.09
N GLU A 56 -9.58 5.88 -2.10
CA GLU A 56 -10.82 5.51 -1.44
C GLU A 56 -10.78 5.69 0.07
N VAL A 57 -9.58 5.78 0.65
CA VAL A 57 -9.44 6.09 2.08
C VAL A 57 -10.07 7.44 2.40
N PHE A 58 -10.03 8.36 1.45
CA PHE A 58 -10.62 9.69 1.60
C PHE A 58 -11.97 9.81 0.90
N GLY A 59 -12.56 8.70 0.47
CA GLY A 59 -13.83 8.74 -0.22
C GLY A 59 -13.73 9.20 -1.67
N GLU A 60 -12.56 9.08 -2.27
CA GLU A 60 -12.30 9.52 -3.64
C GLU A 60 -11.98 8.32 -4.52
N PRO A 61 -11.98 8.47 -5.85
CA PRO A 61 -11.53 7.37 -6.70
C PRO A 61 -10.11 6.94 -6.33
N ALA A 62 -9.85 5.65 -6.45
CA ALA A 62 -8.58 5.07 -5.99
C ALA A 62 -7.37 5.80 -6.56
N PHE A 63 -7.41 6.17 -7.84
CA PHE A 63 -6.24 6.75 -8.50
C PHE A 63 -5.92 8.18 -8.07
N MET A 64 -6.79 8.81 -7.28
CA MET A 64 -6.57 10.20 -6.84
C MET A 64 -5.44 10.33 -5.84
N HIS A 65 -5.09 9.25 -5.15
CA HIS A 65 -3.97 9.24 -4.21
C HIS A 65 -3.25 7.92 -4.31
N SER A 66 -1.94 7.97 -4.21
CA SER A 66 -1.15 6.74 -4.13
C SER A 66 -0.09 6.91 -3.06
N ILE A 67 0.37 5.77 -2.54
CA ILE A 67 1.46 5.73 -1.58
C ILE A 67 2.47 4.69 -2.03
N TRP A 68 3.73 4.91 -1.61
CA TRP A 68 4.78 3.92 -1.72
C TRP A 68 5.01 3.37 -0.32
N ILE A 69 4.84 2.07 -0.15
CA ILE A 69 4.92 1.46 1.17
C ILE A 69 5.91 0.31 1.12
N GLU A 70 6.67 0.14 2.19
CA GLU A 70 7.62 -0.97 2.28
C GLU A 70 6.87 -2.30 2.40
N GLU A 71 7.43 -3.30 1.77
CA GLU A 71 6.81 -4.62 1.73
C GLU A 71 6.55 -5.18 3.12
N ARG A 72 7.39 -4.84 4.10
CA ARG A 72 7.25 -5.36 5.46
C ARG A 72 5.98 -4.89 6.16
N HIS A 73 5.33 -3.85 5.64
CA HIS A 73 4.11 -3.30 6.24
C HIS A 73 2.84 -3.90 5.65
N VAL A 74 2.95 -4.84 4.74
CA VAL A 74 1.79 -5.44 4.11
C VAL A 74 1.92 -6.95 4.09
N SER A 75 0.78 -7.63 3.89
CA SER A 75 0.76 -9.07 3.68
C SER A 75 0.03 -9.35 2.39
N ALA A 76 0.58 -10.19 1.56
CA ALA A 76 -0.08 -10.62 0.34
C ALA A 76 -1.22 -11.57 0.72
N ILE A 77 -2.39 -11.29 0.19
CA ILE A 77 -3.53 -12.18 0.40
C ILE A 77 -3.93 -12.87 -0.88
N ASN A 78 -3.15 -12.62 -1.90
CA ASN A 78 -3.30 -13.28 -3.16
C ASN A 78 -3.10 -14.77 -2.98
N ARG A 79 -3.97 -15.56 -3.57
CA ARG A 79 -3.77 -16.97 -3.49
C ARG A 79 -3.97 -17.56 -4.85
N PRO A 80 -3.26 -18.61 -5.07
CA PRO A 80 -3.40 -19.31 -6.35
C PRO A 80 -4.81 -19.85 -6.45
N GLU A 81 -5.36 -19.75 -7.46
CA GLU A 81 -6.70 -20.22 -7.49
C GLU A 81 -6.93 -21.42 -8.28
N ARG A 82 -6.53 -21.34 -7.76
CA ARG A 82 -6.68 -22.03 -8.10
C ARG A 82 -6.88 -22.74 -8.13
N GLU A 83 -7.09 -22.86 -7.95
CA GLU A 83 -7.12 -23.27 -7.77
C GLU A 83 -7.32 -23.78 -7.94
N GLY A 84 -7.40 -23.79 -7.97
CA GLY A 84 -7.49 -24.14 -7.99
C GLY A 84 -7.52 -24.31 -7.95
#